data_549ad9d9d81e6140082d62fd4805c3b5
#
_entry.id   549ad9d9d81e6140082d62fd4805c3b5
#
_cell.length_a   1.000
_cell.length_b   1.000
_cell.length_c   1.000
_cell.angle_alpha   90.00
_cell.angle_beta   90.00
_cell.angle_gamma   90.00
#
_symmetry.space_group_name_H-M   'P 1'
#
loop_
_entity.id
_entity.type
_entity.pdbx_description
1 polymer ?
#
loop_
_entity_poly.entity_id
_entity_poly.type
_entity_poly.pdbx_seq_one_letter_code
_entity_poly.pdbx_strand_id
1 'polypeptide(L)'
;MNTETTQNVVYTQIGKYSVSNELFLDLIFTEKCQCNCRFCIAKTPEYAEENFERWKKNLYRTFDAFDVKNVIILGGESTIDKKFFEKLDILADVIKDKNVSNVILTTNGITLRSKSFLARVINSCITTINISYMHYDKKTNDSIFQTNNTLTNEELKAIYETLCENGMTMRLNVNVYKGNLDTVEEMQKYVESMAGICDEIKFSPLMPTDMFNTIPEVTEYTNKVSLSKEEIARLYDNLAKTCKVIAENSNVFGLVNYKEINLYGQSVILKYAQVEDTYDLDTVIPTLKLYPNGNLSNEWDYCKHIDLI
;
A
#
# COMPACT_ATOMS: atom_id res chain seq x y z
N MET A 1 -2.08 -30.54 -10.77
CA MET A 1 -3.19 -30.63 -9.83
C MET A 1 -3.88 -29.28 -9.85
N ASN A 2 -5.09 -29.21 -10.44
CA ASN A 2 -5.89 -27.98 -10.42
C ASN A 2 -6.41 -27.80 -9.00
N THR A 3 -5.81 -26.89 -8.24
CA THR A 3 -6.46 -26.36 -7.04
C THR A 3 -7.56 -25.42 -7.52
N GLU A 4 -8.79 -25.93 -7.59
CA GLU A 4 -9.98 -25.09 -7.67
C GLU A 4 -9.96 -24.19 -6.43
N THR A 5 -9.56 -22.93 -6.61
CA THR A 5 -9.78 -21.89 -5.63
C THR A 5 -11.27 -21.70 -5.48
N THR A 6 -11.84 -22.25 -4.43
CA THR A 6 -13.24 -22.01 -4.07
C THR A 6 -13.41 -20.53 -3.82
N GLN A 7 -13.96 -19.79 -4.80
CA GLN A 7 -14.33 -18.39 -4.63
C GLN A 7 -15.54 -18.33 -3.69
N ASN A 8 -15.39 -17.63 -2.57
CA ASN A 8 -16.53 -17.30 -1.73
C ASN A 8 -17.40 -16.26 -2.43
N VAL A 9 -18.70 -16.54 -2.49
CA VAL A 9 -19.68 -15.66 -3.10
C VAL A 9 -20.40 -14.90 -2.00
N VAL A 10 -20.34 -13.57 -2.05
CA VAL A 10 -20.98 -12.68 -1.09
C VAL A 10 -22.11 -11.92 -1.77
N TYR A 11 -23.23 -11.83 -1.08
CA TYR A 11 -24.39 -11.06 -1.53
C TYR A 11 -24.37 -9.71 -0.83
N THR A 12 -24.53 -8.64 -1.58
CA THR A 12 -24.66 -7.28 -1.07
C THR A 12 -25.96 -6.66 -1.58
N GLN A 13 -26.35 -5.49 -1.08
CA GLN A 13 -27.55 -4.79 -1.58
C GLN A 13 -27.45 -4.40 -3.07
N ILE A 14 -26.23 -4.26 -3.58
CA ILE A 14 -25.99 -3.89 -4.99
C ILE A 14 -25.66 -5.06 -5.90
N GLY A 15 -25.57 -6.29 -5.38
CA GLY A 15 -25.37 -7.45 -6.22
C GLY A 15 -24.66 -8.63 -5.59
N LYS A 16 -24.20 -9.53 -6.45
CA LYS A 16 -23.48 -10.74 -6.10
C LYS A 16 -22.04 -10.60 -6.55
N TYR A 17 -21.10 -10.68 -5.61
CA TYR A 17 -19.68 -10.59 -5.86
C TYR A 17 -18.97 -11.91 -5.55
N SER A 18 -17.96 -12.22 -6.35
CA SER A 18 -16.95 -13.21 -6.00
C SER A 18 -15.87 -12.56 -5.13
N VAL A 19 -15.54 -13.16 -4.00
CA VAL A 19 -14.51 -12.67 -3.07
C VAL A 19 -13.38 -13.67 -2.99
N SER A 20 -12.14 -13.21 -2.99
CA SER A 20 -10.99 -14.08 -2.83
C SER A 20 -10.92 -14.69 -1.43
N ASN A 21 -10.35 -15.90 -1.34
CA ASN A 21 -10.04 -16.56 -0.06
C ASN A 21 -8.93 -15.83 0.74
N GLU A 22 -8.18 -14.95 0.11
CA GLU A 22 -7.13 -14.13 0.71
C GLU A 22 -7.49 -12.64 0.61
N LEU A 23 -8.68 -12.28 1.10
CA LEU A 23 -9.17 -10.92 1.03
C LEU A 23 -8.23 -9.95 1.75
N PHE A 24 -7.90 -8.84 1.09
CA PHE A 24 -7.26 -7.68 1.68
C PHE A 24 -8.30 -6.66 2.12
N LEU A 25 -8.09 -6.10 3.30
CA LEU A 25 -8.87 -4.98 3.81
C LEU A 25 -7.95 -3.76 3.97
N ASP A 26 -8.19 -2.75 3.16
CA ASP A 26 -7.54 -1.45 3.26
C ASP A 26 -8.31 -0.59 4.28
N LEU A 27 -7.67 -0.21 5.37
CA LEU A 27 -8.24 0.69 6.37
C LEU A 27 -7.71 2.10 6.14
N ILE A 28 -8.57 2.98 5.62
CA ILE A 28 -8.27 4.39 5.41
C ILE A 28 -8.59 5.13 6.70
N PHE A 29 -7.57 5.42 7.52
CA PHE A 29 -7.79 6.08 8.80
C PHE A 29 -8.11 7.56 8.65
N THR A 30 -7.45 8.22 7.70
CA THR A 30 -7.72 9.60 7.30
C THR A 30 -7.28 9.83 5.85
N GLU A 31 -7.92 10.75 5.15
CA GLU A 31 -7.51 11.18 3.82
C GLU A 31 -6.54 12.38 3.87
N LYS A 32 -6.32 12.95 5.05
CA LYS A 32 -5.39 14.06 5.26
C LYS A 32 -3.94 13.59 5.23
N CYS A 33 -3.04 14.43 4.73
CA CYS A 33 -1.60 14.17 4.67
C CYS A 33 -0.81 15.47 4.87
N GLN A 34 0.36 15.39 5.50
CA GLN A 34 1.30 16.50 5.60
C GLN A 34 2.20 16.66 4.37
N CYS A 35 2.14 15.71 3.43
CA CYS A 35 2.80 15.78 2.13
C CYS A 35 1.81 16.19 1.04
N ASN A 36 2.34 16.61 -0.12
CA ASN A 36 1.51 17.07 -1.24
C ASN A 36 1.94 16.48 -2.59
N CYS A 37 2.25 15.16 -2.62
CA CYS A 37 2.70 14.45 -3.82
C CYS A 37 1.78 14.71 -5.01
N ARG A 38 2.34 14.98 -6.21
CA ARG A 38 1.55 15.29 -7.42
C ARG A 38 0.76 14.09 -7.95
N PHE A 39 1.17 12.89 -7.61
CA PHE A 39 0.57 11.64 -8.09
C PHE A 39 -0.36 10.98 -7.07
N CYS A 40 -0.68 11.63 -5.95
CA CYS A 40 -1.35 10.98 -4.83
C CYS A 40 -2.84 10.75 -5.13
N ILE A 41 -3.25 9.48 -5.19
CA ILE A 41 -4.66 9.09 -5.40
C ILE A 41 -5.58 9.46 -4.23
N ALA A 42 -5.03 9.72 -3.04
CA ALA A 42 -5.81 10.20 -1.89
C ALA A 42 -6.22 11.68 -1.99
N LYS A 43 -5.80 12.38 -3.06
CA LYS A 43 -6.28 13.73 -3.36
C LYS A 43 -7.59 13.65 -4.14
N THR A 44 -8.67 13.61 -3.41
CA THR A 44 -10.05 13.61 -3.95
C THR A 44 -10.62 15.03 -3.97
N PRO A 45 -11.64 15.31 -4.82
CA PRO A 45 -12.31 16.62 -4.84
C PRO A 45 -12.91 17.00 -3.49
N GLU A 46 -13.39 16.03 -2.77
CA GLU A 46 -13.94 16.17 -1.42
C GLU A 46 -13.45 15.02 -0.55
N TYR A 47 -13.14 15.31 0.72
CA TYR A 47 -12.80 14.28 1.69
C TYR A 47 -14.06 13.74 2.35
N ALA A 48 -14.05 12.45 2.66
CA ALA A 48 -15.12 11.83 3.42
C ALA A 48 -15.23 12.48 4.81
N GLU A 49 -16.44 12.87 5.22
CA GLU A 49 -16.71 13.32 6.58
C GLU A 49 -16.47 12.16 7.56
N GLU A 50 -15.61 12.36 8.54
CA GLU A 50 -15.24 11.31 9.49
C GLU A 50 -16.44 10.91 10.37
N ASN A 51 -16.75 9.61 10.40
CA ASN A 51 -17.76 9.04 11.29
C ASN A 51 -17.20 7.81 12.01
N PHE A 52 -16.61 8.04 13.17
CA PHE A 52 -15.90 7.03 13.94
C PHE A 52 -16.79 5.87 14.39
N GLU A 53 -18.00 6.14 14.85
CA GLU A 53 -18.92 5.09 15.31
C GLU A 53 -19.37 4.19 14.16
N ARG A 54 -19.65 4.78 13.00
CA ARG A 54 -19.99 4.03 11.79
C ARG A 54 -18.78 3.23 11.29
N TRP A 55 -17.58 3.84 11.31
CA TRP A 55 -16.33 3.17 10.97
C TRP A 55 -16.11 1.94 11.85
N LYS A 56 -16.19 2.11 13.16
CA LYS A 56 -16.08 1.02 14.13
C LYS A 56 -17.11 -0.08 13.87
N LYS A 57 -18.38 0.27 13.76
CA LYS A 57 -19.46 -0.70 13.48
C LYS A 57 -19.19 -1.50 12.22
N ASN A 58 -18.78 -0.83 11.13
CA ASN A 58 -18.56 -1.49 9.84
C ASN A 58 -17.25 -2.28 9.81
N LEU A 59 -16.26 -1.94 10.61
CA LEU A 59 -15.08 -2.79 10.80
C LEU A 59 -15.48 -4.15 11.36
N TYR A 60 -16.25 -4.21 12.46
CA TYR A 60 -16.74 -5.48 13.02
C TYR A 60 -17.56 -6.26 11.99
N ARG A 61 -18.52 -5.62 11.32
CA ARG A 61 -19.36 -6.27 10.30
C ARG A 61 -18.52 -6.83 9.13
N THR A 62 -17.47 -6.16 8.73
CA THR A 62 -16.59 -6.64 7.67
C THR A 62 -15.90 -7.94 8.08
N PHE A 63 -15.36 -8.02 9.29
CA PHE A 63 -14.72 -9.23 9.80
C PHE A 63 -15.71 -10.36 10.15
N ASP A 64 -16.99 -10.05 10.34
CA ASP A 64 -18.03 -11.05 10.50
C ASP A 64 -18.53 -11.60 9.15
N ALA A 65 -18.50 -10.76 8.11
CA ALA A 65 -18.95 -11.13 6.77
C ALA A 65 -17.88 -11.79 5.90
N PHE A 66 -16.59 -11.49 6.14
CA PHE A 66 -15.49 -11.90 5.27
C PHE A 66 -14.33 -12.54 6.05
N ASP A 67 -13.68 -13.52 5.44
CA ASP A 67 -12.41 -14.09 5.92
C ASP A 67 -11.23 -13.18 5.48
N VAL A 68 -11.02 -12.09 6.22
CA VAL A 68 -9.94 -11.13 5.94
C VAL A 68 -8.60 -11.73 6.39
N LYS A 69 -7.67 -11.90 5.46
CA LYS A 69 -6.33 -12.44 5.74
C LYS A 69 -5.27 -11.37 5.93
N ASN A 70 -5.42 -10.24 5.27
CA ASN A 70 -4.44 -9.17 5.34
C ASN A 70 -5.15 -7.83 5.54
N VAL A 71 -4.62 -7.02 6.45
CA VAL A 71 -5.08 -5.66 6.70
C VAL A 71 -3.98 -4.69 6.30
N ILE A 72 -4.32 -3.68 5.51
CA ILE A 72 -3.40 -2.59 5.15
C ILE A 72 -3.96 -1.28 5.72
N ILE A 73 -3.26 -0.69 6.65
CA ILE A 73 -3.57 0.64 7.18
C ILE A 73 -2.89 1.67 6.28
N LEU A 74 -3.69 2.49 5.65
CA LEU A 74 -3.25 3.49 4.69
C LEU A 74 -4.20 4.70 4.66
N GLY A 75 -4.08 5.58 3.66
CA GLY A 75 -4.94 6.74 3.48
C GLY A 75 -4.20 7.90 2.85
N GLY A 76 -4.42 9.11 3.31
CA GLY A 76 -3.51 10.22 3.12
C GLY A 76 -2.20 9.92 3.88
N GLU A 77 -2.19 10.14 5.18
CA GLU A 77 -1.16 9.64 6.09
C GLU A 77 -1.82 9.24 7.41
N SER A 78 -2.02 7.95 7.59
CA SER A 78 -2.75 7.41 8.74
C SER A 78 -2.14 7.79 10.09
N THR A 79 -0.82 7.94 10.17
CA THR A 79 -0.11 8.23 11.43
C THR A 79 -0.35 9.64 11.98
N ILE A 80 -0.95 10.55 11.20
CA ILE A 80 -1.37 11.88 11.71
C ILE A 80 -2.81 11.92 12.19
N ASP A 81 -3.57 10.83 12.05
CA ASP A 81 -4.92 10.73 12.59
C ASP A 81 -4.87 10.83 14.13
N LYS A 82 -5.65 11.73 14.70
CA LYS A 82 -5.72 11.91 16.17
C LYS A 82 -6.20 10.65 16.89
N LYS A 83 -6.96 9.79 16.21
CA LYS A 83 -7.48 8.52 16.73
C LYS A 83 -6.67 7.31 16.25
N PHE A 84 -5.47 7.51 15.71
CA PHE A 84 -4.66 6.42 15.14
C PHE A 84 -4.53 5.22 16.07
N PHE A 85 -4.10 5.44 17.31
CA PHE A 85 -3.92 4.35 18.26
C PHE A 85 -5.25 3.79 18.79
N GLU A 86 -6.28 4.62 18.96
CA GLU A 86 -7.63 4.15 19.32
C GLU A 86 -8.18 3.20 18.24
N LYS A 87 -7.99 3.54 16.96
CA LYS A 87 -8.37 2.67 15.84
C LYS A 87 -7.54 1.38 15.80
N LEU A 88 -6.25 1.42 16.15
CA LEU A 88 -5.42 0.22 16.27
C LEU A 88 -5.86 -0.69 17.40
N ASP A 89 -6.22 -0.13 18.56
CA ASP A 89 -6.72 -0.90 19.71
C ASP A 89 -8.03 -1.63 19.36
N ILE A 90 -8.93 -0.95 18.64
CA ILE A 90 -10.17 -1.56 18.13
C ILE A 90 -9.87 -2.66 17.11
N LEU A 91 -8.93 -2.41 16.18
CA LEU A 91 -8.51 -3.42 15.21
C LEU A 91 -7.94 -4.66 15.91
N ALA A 92 -7.07 -4.46 16.91
CA ALA A 92 -6.48 -5.56 17.69
C ALA A 92 -7.57 -6.41 18.38
N ASP A 93 -8.61 -5.77 18.92
CA ASP A 93 -9.74 -6.47 19.53
C ASP A 93 -10.54 -7.28 18.49
N VAL A 94 -10.82 -6.68 17.34
CA VAL A 94 -11.56 -7.34 16.25
C VAL A 94 -10.84 -8.57 15.70
N ILE A 95 -9.51 -8.50 15.53
CA ILE A 95 -8.73 -9.59 14.92
C ILE A 95 -8.26 -10.65 15.91
N LYS A 96 -8.48 -10.47 17.21
CA LYS A 96 -7.96 -11.34 18.28
C LYS A 96 -8.22 -12.83 18.05
N ASP A 97 -9.43 -13.16 17.58
CA ASP A 97 -9.86 -14.54 17.31
C ASP A 97 -10.05 -14.81 15.81
N LYS A 98 -9.49 -13.98 14.95
CA LYS A 98 -9.56 -14.09 13.50
C LYS A 98 -8.22 -14.55 12.93
N ASN A 99 -8.23 -15.21 11.79
CA ASN A 99 -7.03 -15.71 11.13
C ASN A 99 -6.42 -14.63 10.20
N VAL A 100 -5.98 -13.51 10.79
CA VAL A 100 -5.29 -12.42 10.07
C VAL A 100 -3.80 -12.72 10.06
N SER A 101 -3.22 -12.82 8.88
CA SER A 101 -1.80 -13.15 8.69
C SER A 101 -0.92 -11.92 8.85
N ASN A 102 -1.36 -10.76 8.35
CA ASN A 102 -0.57 -9.54 8.36
C ASN A 102 -1.43 -8.30 8.65
N VAL A 103 -0.89 -7.41 9.48
CA VAL A 103 -1.36 -6.04 9.66
C VAL A 103 -0.25 -5.11 9.21
N ILE A 104 -0.45 -4.44 8.10
CA ILE A 104 0.56 -3.66 7.39
C ILE A 104 0.25 -2.18 7.53
N LEU A 105 1.19 -1.39 8.04
CA LEU A 105 1.10 0.07 8.00
C LEU A 105 1.83 0.61 6.77
N THR A 106 1.12 1.33 5.90
CA THR A 106 1.74 2.10 4.81
C THR A 106 1.79 3.58 5.19
N THR A 107 2.99 4.15 5.21
CA THR A 107 3.24 5.51 5.71
C THR A 107 4.37 6.19 4.94
N ASN A 108 4.43 7.53 4.98
CA ASN A 108 5.61 8.28 4.54
C ASN A 108 6.75 8.29 5.60
N GLY A 109 6.51 7.70 6.76
CA GLY A 109 7.49 7.50 7.82
C GLY A 109 7.80 8.72 8.70
N ILE A 110 7.34 9.91 8.35
CA ILE A 110 7.75 11.16 9.04
C ILE A 110 7.47 11.11 10.55
N THR A 111 6.36 10.57 10.96
CA THR A 111 5.97 10.45 12.39
C THR A 111 6.80 9.41 13.15
N LEU A 112 7.37 8.43 12.44
CA LEU A 112 8.19 7.37 13.04
C LEU A 112 9.53 7.86 13.59
N ARG A 113 9.95 9.11 13.27
CA ARG A 113 11.08 9.78 13.94
C ARG A 113 10.88 9.90 15.44
N SER A 114 9.64 10.02 15.89
CA SER A 114 9.32 10.08 17.30
C SER A 114 9.48 8.70 17.92
N LYS A 115 10.52 8.54 18.77
CA LYS A 115 10.79 7.28 19.47
C LYS A 115 9.59 6.79 20.28
N SER A 116 8.84 7.71 20.91
CA SER A 116 7.64 7.34 21.67
C SER A 116 6.50 6.87 20.77
N PHE A 117 6.35 7.47 19.57
CA PHE A 117 5.38 7.04 18.58
C PHE A 117 5.76 5.66 18.01
N LEU A 118 7.03 5.50 17.59
CA LEU A 118 7.55 4.23 17.07
C LEU A 118 7.40 3.09 18.08
N ALA A 119 7.72 3.33 19.35
CA ALA A 119 7.53 2.34 20.41
C ALA A 119 6.07 1.91 20.58
N ARG A 120 5.10 2.83 20.43
CA ARG A 120 3.68 2.48 20.46
C ARG A 120 3.25 1.68 19.23
N VAL A 121 3.79 2.00 18.04
CA VAL A 121 3.56 1.21 16.81
C VAL A 121 4.09 -0.21 16.99
N ILE A 122 5.29 -0.39 17.51
CA ILE A 122 5.90 -1.69 17.78
C ILE A 122 5.05 -2.53 18.75
N ASN A 123 4.46 -1.91 19.75
CA ASN A 123 3.60 -2.59 20.74
C ASN A 123 2.11 -2.73 20.30
N SER A 124 1.79 -2.41 19.04
CA SER A 124 0.43 -2.56 18.50
C SER A 124 0.26 -3.90 17.76
N CYS A 125 -0.87 -4.07 17.07
CA CYS A 125 -1.11 -5.23 16.22
C CYS A 125 -0.41 -5.19 14.86
N ILE A 126 0.37 -4.14 14.55
CA ILE A 126 1.08 -4.00 13.28
C ILE A 126 2.24 -5.01 13.22
N THR A 127 2.34 -5.74 12.11
CA THR A 127 3.39 -6.75 11.87
C THR A 127 4.44 -6.26 10.85
N THR A 128 4.03 -5.38 9.95
CA THR A 128 4.87 -4.93 8.83
C THR A 128 4.70 -3.43 8.61
N ILE A 129 5.77 -2.74 8.32
CA ILE A 129 5.74 -1.32 7.96
C ILE A 129 6.22 -1.14 6.51
N ASN A 130 5.36 -0.59 5.68
CA ASN A 130 5.70 -0.14 4.34
C ASN A 130 5.98 1.36 4.38
N ILE A 131 7.21 1.76 4.16
CA ILE A 131 7.59 3.18 4.07
C ILE A 131 7.63 3.60 2.60
N SER A 132 6.85 4.60 2.23
CA SER A 132 6.96 5.26 0.94
C SER A 132 8.25 6.08 0.90
N TYR A 133 9.23 5.65 0.11
CA TYR A 133 10.54 6.30 -0.02
C TYR A 133 10.96 6.32 -1.48
N MET A 134 10.63 7.41 -2.20
CA MET A 134 10.62 7.43 -3.66
C MET A 134 12.00 7.61 -4.28
N HIS A 135 12.98 8.16 -3.56
CA HIS A 135 14.32 8.40 -4.07
C HIS A 135 15.37 8.38 -2.95
N TYR A 136 16.57 7.85 -3.23
CA TYR A 136 17.69 7.76 -2.27
C TYR A 136 18.33 9.13 -1.94
N ASP A 137 18.25 10.10 -2.86
CA ASP A 137 18.64 11.48 -2.60
C ASP A 137 17.51 12.23 -1.90
N LYS A 138 17.81 12.76 -0.71
CA LYS A 138 16.81 13.44 0.12
C LYS A 138 16.17 14.63 -0.57
N LYS A 139 16.92 15.44 -1.32
CA LYS A 139 16.36 16.65 -1.97
C LYS A 139 15.37 16.26 -3.06
N THR A 140 15.69 15.22 -3.82
CA THR A 140 14.81 14.66 -4.83
C THR A 140 13.56 14.06 -4.16
N ASN A 141 13.75 13.30 -3.07
CA ASN A 141 12.64 12.73 -2.31
C ASN A 141 11.72 13.84 -1.74
N ASP A 142 12.28 14.88 -1.14
CA ASP A 142 11.55 16.08 -0.67
C ASP A 142 10.74 16.73 -1.79
N SER A 143 11.33 16.87 -2.97
CA SER A 143 10.65 17.43 -4.14
C SER A 143 9.48 16.59 -4.60
N ILE A 144 9.61 15.25 -4.58
CA ILE A 144 8.55 14.30 -4.94
C ILE A 144 7.40 14.39 -3.95
N PHE A 145 7.68 14.40 -2.65
CA PHE A 145 6.68 14.52 -1.59
C PHE A 145 6.16 15.95 -1.40
N GLN A 146 6.76 16.93 -2.06
CA GLN A 146 6.47 18.37 -1.91
C GLN A 146 6.51 18.83 -0.45
N THR A 147 7.55 18.43 0.27
CA THR A 147 7.85 18.80 1.65
C THR A 147 9.37 18.86 1.82
N ASN A 148 9.87 19.56 2.82
CA ASN A 148 11.27 19.54 3.20
C ASN A 148 11.55 18.59 4.40
N ASN A 149 10.58 17.77 4.74
CA ASN A 149 10.56 17.02 5.99
C ASN A 149 10.53 15.49 5.80
N THR A 150 10.89 14.96 4.61
CA THR A 150 11.03 13.50 4.43
C THR A 150 12.19 12.97 5.30
N LEU A 151 12.18 11.66 5.57
CA LEU A 151 13.27 11.01 6.31
C LEU A 151 14.61 11.18 5.56
N THR A 152 15.70 11.28 6.32
CA THR A 152 17.05 11.05 5.80
C THR A 152 17.35 9.54 5.77
N ASN A 153 18.41 9.12 5.06
CA ASN A 153 18.82 7.72 5.04
C ASN A 153 19.25 7.24 6.44
N GLU A 154 19.86 8.13 7.25
CA GLU A 154 20.25 7.83 8.64
C GLU A 154 19.03 7.65 9.55
N GLU A 155 18.01 8.49 9.41
CA GLU A 155 16.76 8.35 10.15
C GLU A 155 16.01 7.07 9.74
N LEU A 156 15.97 6.78 8.45
CA LEU A 156 15.37 5.56 7.91
C LEU A 156 16.06 4.31 8.46
N LYS A 157 17.40 4.33 8.46
CA LYS A 157 18.23 3.24 9.02
C LYS A 157 17.98 3.04 10.53
N ALA A 158 17.91 4.12 11.30
CA ALA A 158 17.64 4.03 12.74
C ALA A 158 16.23 3.47 13.03
N ILE A 159 15.24 3.82 12.20
CA ILE A 159 13.89 3.23 12.29
C ILE A 159 13.97 1.73 11.97
N TYR A 160 14.64 1.35 10.89
CA TYR A 160 14.80 -0.05 10.48
C TYR A 160 15.46 -0.90 11.56
N GLU A 161 16.59 -0.44 12.10
CA GLU A 161 17.30 -1.13 13.19
C GLU A 161 16.38 -1.38 14.39
N THR A 162 15.61 -0.34 14.79
CA THR A 162 14.64 -0.46 15.89
C THR A 162 13.52 -1.47 15.57
N LEU A 163 13.00 -1.48 14.36
CA LEU A 163 11.95 -2.42 13.94
C LEU A 163 12.49 -3.85 13.88
N CYS A 164 13.66 -4.05 13.29
CA CYS A 164 14.34 -5.35 13.18
C CYS A 164 14.62 -5.98 14.55
N GLU A 165 15.12 -5.20 15.53
CA GLU A 165 15.33 -5.63 16.92
C GLU A 165 14.03 -6.12 17.60
N ASN A 166 12.87 -5.66 17.11
CA ASN A 166 11.56 -6.06 17.63
C ASN A 166 10.83 -7.07 16.72
N GLY A 167 11.52 -7.69 15.75
CA GLY A 167 10.98 -8.74 14.89
C GLY A 167 9.94 -8.25 13.87
N MET A 168 9.90 -6.94 13.59
CA MET A 168 9.01 -6.37 12.60
C MET A 168 9.69 -6.27 11.23
N THR A 169 8.92 -6.47 10.18
CA THR A 169 9.40 -6.33 8.80
C THR A 169 9.24 -4.90 8.30
N MET A 170 10.24 -4.36 7.62
CA MET A 170 10.18 -3.07 6.94
C MET A 170 10.41 -3.21 5.44
N ARG A 171 9.46 -2.69 4.65
CA ARG A 171 9.53 -2.61 3.19
C ARG A 171 9.58 -1.17 2.72
N LEU A 172 10.40 -0.87 1.72
CA LEU A 172 10.35 0.40 0.99
C LEU A 172 9.44 0.26 -0.23
N ASN A 173 8.41 1.10 -0.31
CA ASN A 173 7.55 1.22 -1.48
C ASN A 173 8.01 2.39 -2.36
N VAL A 174 8.25 2.09 -3.63
CA VAL A 174 8.81 3.04 -4.60
C VAL A 174 7.96 3.05 -5.86
N ASN A 175 7.49 4.23 -6.27
CA ASN A 175 6.81 4.39 -7.54
C ASN A 175 7.82 4.67 -8.66
N VAL A 176 7.74 3.90 -9.74
CA VAL A 176 8.55 4.03 -10.95
C VAL A 176 7.73 4.75 -12.02
N TYR A 177 8.27 5.86 -12.54
CA TYR A 177 7.62 6.69 -13.55
C TYR A 177 8.65 7.56 -14.28
N LYS A 178 8.31 8.17 -15.41
CA LYS A 178 9.20 9.03 -16.22
C LYS A 178 9.80 10.15 -15.37
N GLY A 179 11.11 10.15 -15.23
CA GLY A 179 11.86 11.09 -14.39
C GLY A 179 12.04 10.65 -12.94
N ASN A 180 11.64 9.42 -12.58
CA ASN A 180 11.96 8.81 -11.29
C ASN A 180 12.20 7.31 -11.43
N LEU A 181 13.46 6.89 -11.37
CA LEU A 181 13.92 5.50 -11.42
C LEU A 181 13.44 4.77 -12.69
N ASP A 182 13.39 5.47 -13.82
CA ASP A 182 12.92 4.95 -15.10
C ASP A 182 14.04 4.35 -15.98
N THR A 183 15.23 4.15 -15.39
CA THR A 183 16.35 3.41 -16.00
C THR A 183 16.85 2.30 -15.08
N VAL A 184 17.50 1.29 -15.67
CA VAL A 184 18.10 0.17 -14.91
C VAL A 184 19.18 0.69 -13.96
N GLU A 185 20.01 1.63 -14.41
CA GLU A 185 21.11 2.20 -13.64
C GLU A 185 20.59 2.97 -12.41
N GLU A 186 19.52 3.73 -12.54
CA GLU A 186 18.91 4.46 -11.40
C GLU A 186 18.28 3.50 -10.40
N MET A 187 17.59 2.45 -10.88
CA MET A 187 17.04 1.42 -10.00
C MET A 187 18.14 0.67 -9.25
N GLN A 188 19.23 0.28 -9.93
CA GLN A 188 20.39 -0.35 -9.31
C GLN A 188 21.01 0.56 -8.25
N LYS A 189 21.21 1.84 -8.55
CA LYS A 189 21.73 2.82 -7.62
C LYS A 189 20.83 3.02 -6.41
N TYR A 190 19.49 3.00 -6.62
CA TYR A 190 18.53 3.04 -5.50
C TYR A 190 18.72 1.84 -4.59
N VAL A 191 18.74 0.61 -5.14
CA VAL A 191 18.92 -0.62 -4.35
C VAL A 191 20.25 -0.63 -3.61
N GLU A 192 21.35 -0.26 -4.29
CA GLU A 192 22.67 -0.15 -3.67
C GLU A 192 22.68 0.84 -2.49
N SER A 193 22.01 1.99 -2.66
CA SER A 193 21.93 3.03 -1.61
C SER A 193 21.05 2.64 -0.42
N MET A 194 20.09 1.74 -0.63
CA MET A 194 19.12 1.29 0.39
C MET A 194 19.44 -0.10 0.95
N ALA A 195 20.48 -0.76 0.45
CA ALA A 195 20.87 -2.09 0.92
C ALA A 195 21.19 -2.08 2.43
N GLY A 196 20.57 -3.00 3.18
CA GLY A 196 20.74 -3.11 4.63
C GLY A 196 20.02 -2.03 5.45
N ILE A 197 19.09 -1.29 4.81
CA ILE A 197 18.22 -0.28 5.49
C ILE A 197 16.76 -0.73 5.49
N CYS A 198 16.44 -1.87 4.92
CA CYS A 198 15.12 -2.48 4.90
C CYS A 198 15.23 -3.97 4.60
N ASP A 199 14.17 -4.73 4.85
CA ASP A 199 14.10 -6.15 4.48
C ASP A 199 13.83 -6.31 2.99
N GLU A 200 12.99 -5.45 2.42
CA GLU A 200 12.52 -5.58 1.04
C GLU A 200 12.29 -4.21 0.38
N ILE A 201 12.59 -4.12 -0.90
CA ILE A 201 12.26 -2.96 -1.76
C ILE A 201 11.20 -3.41 -2.77
N LYS A 202 10.08 -2.67 -2.86
CA LYS A 202 9.05 -2.92 -3.86
C LYS A 202 8.98 -1.77 -4.86
N PHE A 203 9.32 -2.03 -6.11
CA PHE A 203 9.09 -1.15 -7.23
C PHE A 203 7.71 -1.40 -7.83
N SER A 204 6.90 -0.35 -7.90
CA SER A 204 5.56 -0.37 -8.49
C SER A 204 5.46 0.68 -9.59
N PRO A 205 4.88 0.37 -10.76
CA PRO A 205 4.64 1.40 -11.76
C PRO A 205 3.62 2.41 -11.23
N LEU A 206 3.88 3.69 -11.49
CA LEU A 206 2.88 4.71 -11.29
C LEU A 206 1.82 4.58 -12.38
N MET A 207 0.56 4.46 -11.99
CA MET A 207 -0.56 4.28 -12.89
C MET A 207 -1.21 5.62 -13.27
N PRO A 208 -1.75 5.76 -14.49
CA PRO A 208 -2.76 6.77 -14.78
C PRO A 208 -3.93 6.67 -13.80
N THR A 209 -4.51 7.80 -13.43
CA THR A 209 -5.55 7.85 -12.38
C THR A 209 -6.94 8.18 -12.92
N ASP A 210 -7.17 8.01 -14.24
CA ASP A 210 -8.45 8.30 -14.89
C ASP A 210 -9.62 7.49 -14.32
N MET A 211 -9.33 6.31 -13.75
CA MET A 211 -10.33 5.44 -13.13
C MET A 211 -10.60 5.78 -11.65
N PHE A 212 -9.84 6.71 -11.06
CA PHE A 212 -9.97 7.05 -9.64
C PHE A 212 -10.66 8.41 -9.47
N ASN A 213 -11.35 8.59 -8.35
CA ASN A 213 -11.97 9.87 -7.99
C ASN A 213 -10.91 10.87 -7.45
N THR A 214 -9.96 11.24 -8.31
CA THR A 214 -8.89 12.20 -7.97
C THR A 214 -9.16 13.58 -8.56
N ILE A 215 -8.50 14.61 -8.01
CA ILE A 215 -8.53 15.95 -8.60
C ILE A 215 -7.87 15.96 -9.99
N PRO A 216 -8.31 16.81 -10.93
CA PRO A 216 -7.81 16.83 -12.32
C PRO A 216 -6.30 16.97 -12.44
N GLU A 217 -5.65 17.73 -11.55
CA GLU A 217 -4.21 17.95 -11.56
C GLU A 217 -3.40 16.67 -11.31
N VAL A 218 -3.95 15.74 -10.52
CA VAL A 218 -3.33 14.42 -10.28
C VAL A 218 -3.44 13.57 -11.54
N THR A 219 -4.61 13.53 -12.16
CA THR A 219 -4.84 12.77 -13.39
C THR A 219 -3.98 13.30 -14.54
N GLU A 220 -3.92 14.61 -14.73
CA GLU A 220 -3.04 15.21 -15.74
C GLU A 220 -1.56 14.86 -15.51
N TYR A 221 -1.11 14.94 -14.25
CA TYR A 221 0.27 14.62 -13.91
C TYR A 221 0.58 13.15 -14.15
N THR A 222 -0.26 12.23 -13.65
CA THR A 222 -0.02 10.79 -13.77
C THR A 222 -0.07 10.33 -15.22
N ASN A 223 -0.99 10.83 -16.04
CA ASN A 223 -1.05 10.53 -17.47
C ASN A 223 0.21 10.99 -18.22
N LYS A 224 0.80 12.10 -17.78
CA LYS A 224 2.03 12.61 -18.39
C LYS A 224 3.27 11.77 -18.05
N VAL A 225 3.37 11.26 -16.82
CA VAL A 225 4.61 10.64 -16.32
C VAL A 225 4.54 9.12 -16.20
N SER A 226 3.38 8.49 -16.30
CA SER A 226 3.27 7.03 -16.26
C SER A 226 4.02 6.40 -17.42
N LEU A 227 4.65 5.26 -17.15
CA LEU A 227 5.25 4.39 -18.15
C LEU A 227 4.16 3.45 -18.70
N SER A 228 4.25 3.08 -19.98
CA SER A 228 3.38 2.06 -20.54
C SER A 228 3.71 0.67 -19.96
N LYS A 229 2.79 -0.29 -20.12
CA LYS A 229 3.01 -1.68 -19.66
C LYS A 229 4.25 -2.30 -20.34
N GLU A 230 4.48 -1.98 -21.60
CA GLU A 230 5.64 -2.44 -22.37
C GLU A 230 6.94 -1.78 -21.90
N GLU A 231 6.91 -0.49 -21.55
CA GLU A 231 8.06 0.23 -20.98
C GLU A 231 8.45 -0.37 -19.63
N ILE A 232 7.47 -0.62 -18.74
CA ILE A 232 7.68 -1.27 -17.43
C ILE A 232 8.23 -2.69 -17.61
N ALA A 233 7.61 -3.50 -18.46
CA ALA A 233 8.06 -4.87 -18.69
C ALA A 233 9.53 -4.89 -19.18
N ARG A 234 9.85 -4.05 -20.15
CA ARG A 234 11.22 -3.93 -20.69
C ARG A 234 12.22 -3.48 -19.62
N LEU A 235 11.86 -2.47 -18.81
CA LEU A 235 12.70 -1.96 -17.74
C LEU A 235 12.99 -3.04 -16.69
N TYR A 236 11.96 -3.70 -16.18
CA TYR A 236 12.07 -4.71 -15.14
C TYR A 236 12.74 -6.00 -15.64
N ASP A 237 12.45 -6.43 -16.86
CA ASP A 237 13.12 -7.59 -17.47
C ASP A 237 14.60 -7.32 -17.71
N ASN A 238 14.98 -6.10 -18.09
CA ASN A 238 16.39 -5.74 -18.22
C ASN A 238 17.09 -5.69 -16.86
N LEU A 239 16.45 -5.17 -15.82
CA LEU A 239 16.98 -5.23 -14.46
C LEU A 239 17.14 -6.68 -13.99
N ALA A 240 16.13 -7.52 -14.19
CA ALA A 240 16.15 -8.93 -13.78
C ALA A 240 17.26 -9.75 -14.47
N LYS A 241 17.67 -9.38 -15.70
CA LYS A 241 18.82 -10.02 -16.39
C LYS A 241 20.17 -9.76 -15.71
N THR A 242 20.28 -8.73 -14.88
CA THR A 242 21.53 -8.35 -14.20
C THR A 242 21.72 -9.01 -12.84
N CYS A 243 20.76 -9.82 -12.38
CA CYS A 243 20.71 -10.35 -11.02
C CYS A 243 20.06 -11.74 -10.95
N LYS A 244 20.00 -12.32 -9.75
CA LYS A 244 19.35 -13.61 -9.54
C LYS A 244 17.84 -13.41 -9.35
N VAL A 245 17.03 -14.02 -10.20
CA VAL A 245 15.58 -14.14 -10.00
C VAL A 245 15.35 -15.22 -8.92
N ILE A 246 14.58 -14.89 -7.90
CA ILE A 246 14.22 -15.78 -6.77
C ILE A 246 12.88 -16.43 -7.04
N ALA A 247 11.90 -15.62 -7.44
CA ALA A 247 10.53 -16.09 -7.71
C ALA A 247 9.88 -15.28 -8.83
N GLU A 248 8.99 -15.93 -9.57
CA GLU A 248 8.07 -15.31 -10.51
C GLU A 248 6.67 -15.79 -10.17
N ASN A 249 5.72 -14.86 -10.02
CA ASN A 249 4.35 -15.22 -9.72
C ASN A 249 3.39 -14.34 -10.51
N SER A 250 2.37 -14.97 -11.08
CA SER A 250 1.38 -14.27 -11.89
C SER A 250 0.08 -13.98 -11.16
N ASN A 251 -0.17 -14.55 -9.98
CA ASN A 251 -1.48 -14.48 -9.33
C ASN A 251 -1.42 -14.66 -7.81
N VAL A 252 -0.52 -13.98 -7.11
CA VAL A 252 -0.67 -13.85 -5.66
C VAL A 252 -1.56 -12.63 -5.40
N PHE A 253 -2.62 -12.84 -4.64
CA PHE A 253 -3.58 -11.81 -4.30
C PHE A 253 -2.87 -10.61 -3.64
N GLY A 254 -3.11 -9.39 -4.15
CA GLY A 254 -2.39 -8.17 -3.75
C GLY A 254 -1.04 -7.95 -4.45
N LEU A 255 -0.43 -8.99 -5.04
CA LEU A 255 0.74 -8.90 -5.90
C LEU A 255 0.43 -9.63 -7.19
N VAL A 256 -0.14 -8.94 -8.15
CA VAL A 256 -0.46 -9.50 -9.45
C VAL A 256 0.74 -9.30 -10.36
N ASN A 257 1.21 -10.38 -10.97
CA ASN A 257 2.27 -10.34 -11.97
C ASN A 257 3.55 -9.63 -11.46
N TYR A 258 4.30 -10.29 -10.58
CA TYR A 258 5.54 -9.77 -10.03
C TYR A 258 6.74 -10.72 -10.24
N LYS A 259 7.94 -10.16 -10.17
CA LYS A 259 9.20 -10.91 -10.00
C LYS A 259 9.86 -10.51 -8.69
N GLU A 260 10.35 -11.48 -7.96
CA GLU A 260 11.26 -11.26 -6.84
C GLU A 260 12.68 -11.56 -7.31
N ILE A 261 13.59 -10.62 -7.09
CA ILE A 261 14.99 -10.71 -7.46
C ILE A 261 15.87 -10.43 -6.24
N ASN A 262 17.09 -10.97 -6.25
CA ASN A 262 18.13 -10.55 -5.32
C ASN A 262 19.14 -9.67 -6.05
N LEU A 263 19.25 -8.42 -5.63
CA LEU A 263 20.18 -7.44 -6.18
C LEU A 263 21.01 -6.84 -5.03
N TYR A 264 22.31 -6.98 -5.07
CA TYR A 264 23.25 -6.56 -4.03
C TYR A 264 22.97 -7.15 -2.63
N GLY A 265 22.42 -8.37 -2.57
CA GLY A 265 22.00 -9.00 -1.31
C GLY A 265 20.62 -8.57 -0.80
N GLN A 266 19.98 -7.59 -1.45
CA GLN A 266 18.68 -7.07 -1.09
C GLN A 266 17.56 -7.81 -1.83
N SER A 267 16.46 -8.17 -1.12
CA SER A 267 15.23 -8.65 -1.75
C SER A 267 14.50 -7.47 -2.42
N VAL A 268 14.18 -7.64 -3.69
CA VAL A 268 13.50 -6.63 -4.51
C VAL A 268 12.30 -7.24 -5.23
N ILE A 269 11.13 -6.66 -5.03
CA ILE A 269 9.90 -7.01 -5.75
C ILE A 269 9.70 -6.04 -6.92
N LEU A 270 9.59 -6.57 -8.11
CA LEU A 270 9.21 -5.86 -9.34
C LEU A 270 7.73 -6.16 -9.62
N LYS A 271 6.85 -5.21 -9.35
CA LYS A 271 5.41 -5.35 -9.58
C LYS A 271 5.06 -4.85 -10.98
N TYR A 272 4.61 -5.74 -11.89
CA TYR A 272 4.34 -5.42 -13.29
C TYR A 272 2.97 -4.78 -13.54
N ALA A 273 1.97 -5.10 -12.71
CA ALA A 273 0.61 -4.60 -12.88
C ALA A 273 -0.04 -4.26 -11.54
N GLN A 274 -1.10 -3.48 -11.56
CA GLN A 274 -1.95 -3.22 -10.42
C GLN A 274 -3.13 -4.21 -10.38
N VAL A 275 -3.73 -4.36 -9.20
CA VAL A 275 -4.90 -5.25 -9.01
C VAL A 275 -6.06 -4.79 -9.88
N GLU A 276 -6.27 -3.49 -9.97
CA GLU A 276 -7.32 -2.84 -10.72
C GLU A 276 -7.25 -3.09 -12.25
N ASP A 277 -6.05 -3.39 -12.76
CA ASP A 277 -5.85 -3.75 -14.18
C ASP A 277 -6.31 -5.17 -14.53
N THR A 278 -6.58 -5.99 -13.52
CA THR A 278 -6.71 -7.44 -13.68
C THR A 278 -8.10 -7.94 -13.38
N TYR A 279 -8.87 -7.20 -12.57
CA TYR A 279 -10.19 -7.62 -12.11
C TYR A 279 -11.28 -6.71 -12.62
N ASP A 280 -12.41 -7.30 -13.01
CA ASP A 280 -13.68 -6.59 -13.23
C ASP A 280 -14.30 -6.29 -11.85
N LEU A 281 -14.16 -5.04 -11.41
CA LEU A 281 -14.60 -4.58 -10.08
C LEU A 281 -16.12 -4.58 -9.92
N ASP A 282 -16.88 -4.69 -11.02
CA ASP A 282 -18.34 -4.84 -10.97
C ASP A 282 -18.77 -6.24 -10.54
N THR A 283 -17.88 -7.22 -10.65
CA THR A 283 -18.21 -8.63 -10.37
C THR A 283 -17.29 -9.28 -9.36
N VAL A 284 -16.10 -8.72 -9.10
CA VAL A 284 -15.09 -9.27 -8.20
C VAL A 284 -14.67 -8.25 -7.15
N ILE A 285 -14.58 -8.68 -5.90
CA ILE A 285 -13.99 -7.93 -4.80
C ILE A 285 -12.55 -8.43 -4.56
N PRO A 286 -11.54 -7.80 -5.14
CA PRO A 286 -10.15 -8.15 -4.90
C PRO A 286 -9.63 -7.61 -3.57
N THR A 287 -10.04 -6.40 -3.22
CA THR A 287 -9.75 -5.72 -1.96
C THR A 287 -10.98 -4.96 -1.50
N LEU A 288 -11.16 -4.84 -0.19
CA LEU A 288 -12.14 -3.94 0.40
C LEU A 288 -11.44 -2.73 1.02
N LYS A 289 -12.06 -1.58 0.97
CA LYS A 289 -11.58 -0.32 1.54
C LYS A 289 -12.59 0.22 2.51
N LEU A 290 -12.20 0.37 3.78
CA LEU A 290 -13.04 1.00 4.80
C LEU A 290 -12.58 2.45 5.00
N TYR A 291 -13.42 3.38 4.59
CA TYR A 291 -13.16 4.82 4.63
C TYR A 291 -13.44 5.46 5.99
N PRO A 292 -12.91 6.68 6.28
CA PRO A 292 -13.11 7.35 7.57
C PRO A 292 -14.59 7.63 7.92
N ASN A 293 -15.45 7.76 6.92
CA ASN A 293 -16.92 7.93 7.11
C ASN A 293 -17.65 6.59 7.39
N GLY A 294 -16.90 5.49 7.42
CA GLY A 294 -17.45 4.15 7.61
C GLY A 294 -18.00 3.49 6.36
N ASN A 295 -17.89 4.10 5.18
CA ASN A 295 -18.25 3.44 3.93
C ASN A 295 -17.25 2.33 3.60
N LEU A 296 -17.77 1.19 3.14
CA LEU A 296 -16.99 0.08 2.60
C LEU A 296 -17.10 0.12 1.08
N SER A 297 -15.98 0.06 0.37
CA SER A 297 -15.94 0.07 -1.09
C SER A 297 -14.92 -0.95 -1.62
N ASN A 298 -15.10 -1.44 -2.83
CA ASN A 298 -14.09 -2.19 -3.58
C ASN A 298 -13.26 -1.27 -4.49
N GLU A 299 -13.60 0.01 -4.59
CA GLU A 299 -12.94 1.01 -5.41
C GLU A 299 -12.26 2.10 -4.57
N TRP A 300 -11.40 2.90 -5.20
CA TRP A 300 -10.82 4.13 -4.62
C TRP A 300 -11.80 5.31 -4.76
N ASP A 301 -13.03 5.07 -4.30
CA ASP A 301 -14.10 6.07 -4.26
C ASP A 301 -15.04 5.76 -3.10
N TYR A 302 -15.03 6.61 -2.08
CA TYR A 302 -15.90 6.42 -0.90
C TYR A 302 -17.39 6.65 -1.20
N CYS A 303 -17.72 7.27 -2.33
CA CYS A 303 -19.11 7.45 -2.77
C CYS A 303 -19.69 6.16 -3.36
N LYS A 304 -18.85 5.28 -3.91
CA LYS A 304 -19.23 3.97 -4.41
C LYS A 304 -19.11 2.94 -3.29
N HIS A 305 -20.14 2.84 -2.45
CA HIS A 305 -20.08 1.97 -1.28
C HIS A 305 -20.85 0.66 -1.48
N ILE A 306 -20.39 -0.36 -0.77
CA ILE A 306 -21.02 -1.68 -0.67
C ILE A 306 -21.72 -1.74 0.69
N ASP A 307 -23.03 -1.97 0.67
CA ASP A 307 -23.77 -2.25 1.91
C ASP A 307 -23.78 -3.76 2.19
N LEU A 308 -23.26 -4.14 3.35
CA LEU A 308 -23.36 -5.52 3.82
C LEU A 308 -24.79 -5.78 4.31
N ILE A 309 -25.42 -6.84 3.84
CA ILE A 309 -26.76 -7.27 4.23
C ILE A 309 -26.72 -7.86 5.63
#